data_4b081fd03a9ef367565d4022a3b3ca96
#
_entry.id   4b081fd03a9ef367565d4022a3b3ca96
#
_cell.length_a   1.000
_cell.length_b   1.000
_cell.length_c   1.000
_cell.angle_alpha   90.00
_cell.angle_beta   90.00
_cell.angle_gamma   90.00
#
_symmetry.space_group_name_H-M   'P 1'
#
loop_
_entity.id
_entity.type
_entity.pdbx_description
1 polymer ?
#
loop_
_entity_poly.entity_id
_entity_poly.type
_entity_poly.pdbx_seq_one_letter_code
_entity_poly.pdbx_strand_id
1 'polypeptide(L)'
;MKRKLLAMLVCVALVSTLFPFAAMAEETQGRYVAIGDSISSGYGLAEPETEAFPSLIAQDGGYTLTNLAEAGETSGSLLAKLENAEMAEALSTADVITLTIGGNDMLAALFDYLAETTGGQMTAQEILMLFMGQNENADLTTLAPFVQAMTAFPQSEQATEALTSFGENFASLLAKIKSLNPDATLVVATQYNPYSHLDGTALGGAVTGIISAFDAGVTALNLQIQTLAAAVGYDVADVCSTFRAENTAANPLCNATLSPDVNMDIHPNAAGHAVIAAVMASALTSEPPAETALPFTDVADGDWFYDAVAYVYGHGIMTGTSDTAFSPNLTTTRGMIVSMLHRLDGGQPAERASFSDVDPDAWYADSVSWAVENGIMVGYGDTFGPNDALTREQMAAVLMNFAAYKGMDVSTRDDLSQFTDAAAVSSWASEAMQWAVGTGVISGMTEDTLVPQGESTRAQTAAMLVRTQLF
;
A
#
# COMPACT_ATOMS: atom_id res chain seq x y z
N MET A 1 -37.64 23.36 61.06
CA MET A 1 -37.04 23.08 59.69
C MET A 1 -35.53 23.15 59.72
N LYS A 2 -34.83 24.05 60.39
CA LYS A 2 -33.34 24.16 60.34
C LYS A 2 -32.54 22.97 60.95
N ARG A 3 -33.10 22.23 61.91
CA ARG A 3 -32.43 21.05 62.52
C ARG A 3 -32.49 19.75 61.70
N LYS A 4 -33.46 19.62 60.80
CA LYS A 4 -33.54 18.44 59.90
C LYS A 4 -32.65 18.57 58.68
N LEU A 5 -32.31 19.81 58.28
CA LEU A 5 -31.38 20.05 57.16
C LEU A 5 -29.92 19.79 57.55
N LEU A 6 -29.58 20.06 58.85
CA LEU A 6 -28.20 19.83 59.34
C LEU A 6 -27.88 18.33 59.52
N ALA A 7 -28.89 17.54 59.90
CA ALA A 7 -28.70 16.07 60.02
C ALA A 7 -28.55 15.39 58.64
N MET A 8 -29.18 15.92 57.60
CA MET A 8 -29.06 15.36 56.23
C MET A 8 -27.72 15.72 55.58
N LEU A 9 -27.15 16.89 55.88
CA LEU A 9 -25.83 17.30 55.38
C LEU A 9 -24.68 16.53 56.08
N VAL A 10 -24.82 16.12 57.32
CA VAL A 10 -23.81 15.32 58.04
C VAL A 10 -23.85 13.86 57.60
N CYS A 11 -25.00 13.29 57.22
CA CYS A 11 -25.10 11.94 56.68
C CYS A 11 -24.54 11.83 55.25
N VAL A 12 -24.64 12.89 54.44
CA VAL A 12 -24.03 12.90 53.08
C VAL A 12 -22.51 13.05 53.17
N ALA A 13 -21.98 13.77 54.14
CA ALA A 13 -20.54 13.93 54.35
C ALA A 13 -19.87 12.71 55.01
N LEU A 14 -20.62 11.83 55.67
CA LEU A 14 -20.07 10.61 56.30
C LEU A 14 -20.14 9.36 55.40
N VAL A 15 -20.95 9.39 54.35
CA VAL A 15 -21.01 8.30 53.35
C VAL A 15 -19.92 8.47 52.30
N SER A 16 -19.40 9.68 52.05
CA SER A 16 -18.32 9.93 51.09
C SER A 16 -16.90 9.61 51.60
N THR A 17 -16.72 9.18 52.85
CA THR A 17 -15.40 8.86 53.43
C THR A 17 -15.15 7.37 53.65
N LEU A 18 -16.06 6.47 53.22
CA LEU A 18 -15.95 5.03 53.48
C LEU A 18 -15.88 4.15 52.23
N PHE A 19 -15.88 4.73 51.04
CA PHE A 19 -15.41 4.01 49.86
C PHE A 19 -13.98 4.49 49.60
N PRO A 20 -12.96 3.64 49.74
CA PRO A 20 -11.72 3.89 49.07
C PRO A 20 -12.06 3.98 47.57
N PHE A 21 -11.80 5.12 46.96
CA PHE A 21 -11.63 5.20 45.51
C PHE A 21 -10.41 4.34 45.27
N ALA A 22 -10.60 3.02 45.11
CA ALA A 22 -9.65 2.23 44.41
C ALA A 22 -9.64 2.88 43.01
N ALA A 23 -8.58 3.63 42.71
CA ALA A 23 -8.24 3.89 41.33
C ALA A 23 -8.24 2.50 40.70
N MET A 24 -9.27 2.18 39.93
CA MET A 24 -9.22 1.06 39.02
C MET A 24 -8.03 1.43 38.13
N ALA A 25 -6.90 0.72 38.32
CA ALA A 25 -5.88 0.71 37.31
C ALA A 25 -6.63 0.34 36.03
N GLU A 26 -6.68 1.24 35.05
CA GLU A 26 -7.14 0.88 33.74
C GLU A 26 -6.33 -0.35 33.36
N GLU A 27 -6.99 -1.50 33.18
CA GLU A 27 -6.34 -2.68 32.66
C GLU A 27 -5.86 -2.26 31.28
N THR A 28 -4.55 -2.07 31.13
CA THR A 28 -3.95 -1.78 29.82
C THR A 28 -4.20 -2.98 28.90
N GLN A 29 -4.64 -2.73 27.69
CA GLN A 29 -4.95 -3.77 26.70
C GLN A 29 -3.70 -4.45 26.15
N GLY A 30 -2.49 -4.10 26.60
CA GLY A 30 -1.24 -4.70 26.18
C GLY A 30 -0.13 -3.68 25.99
N ARG A 31 1.04 -4.20 25.58
CA ARG A 31 2.25 -3.41 25.30
C ARG A 31 2.32 -3.14 23.80
N TYR A 32 2.34 -1.88 23.45
CA TYR A 32 2.47 -1.41 22.10
C TYR A 32 3.84 -0.80 21.86
N VAL A 33 4.57 -1.27 20.86
CA VAL A 33 5.87 -0.74 20.43
C VAL A 33 5.73 -0.14 19.04
N ALA A 34 6.01 1.14 18.90
CA ALA A 34 6.10 1.81 17.60
C ALA A 34 7.57 1.97 17.23
N ILE A 35 7.94 1.55 16.03
CA ILE A 35 9.27 1.70 15.45
C ILE A 35 9.18 2.31 14.06
N GLY A 36 10.29 2.78 13.55
CA GLY A 36 10.40 3.34 12.20
C GLY A 36 10.93 4.77 12.17
N ASP A 37 10.41 5.54 11.24
CA ASP A 37 10.94 6.84 10.85
C ASP A 37 10.23 8.05 11.52
N SER A 38 10.39 9.22 10.90
CA SER A 38 9.80 10.48 11.36
C SER A 38 8.28 10.45 11.49
N ILE A 39 7.59 9.61 10.73
CA ILE A 39 6.14 9.48 10.78
C ILE A 39 5.70 8.83 12.11
N SER A 40 6.34 7.72 12.49
CA SER A 40 6.08 7.07 13.79
C SER A 40 6.54 7.92 14.96
N SER A 41 7.63 8.71 14.81
CA SER A 41 8.11 9.58 15.89
C SER A 41 7.24 10.83 16.10
N GLY A 42 6.38 11.19 15.15
CA GLY A 42 5.56 12.41 15.20
C GLY A 42 6.37 13.68 14.93
N TYR A 43 7.43 13.59 14.12
CA TYR A 43 8.26 14.75 13.77
C TYR A 43 7.43 15.88 13.15
N GLY A 44 7.66 17.10 13.62
CA GLY A 44 6.98 18.31 13.14
C GLY A 44 5.65 18.62 13.83
N LEU A 45 5.13 17.74 14.67
CA LEU A 45 3.96 18.00 15.50
C LEU A 45 4.33 18.89 16.70
N ALA A 46 3.35 19.66 17.18
CA ALA A 46 3.54 20.51 18.36
C ALA A 46 3.64 19.68 19.65
N GLU A 47 2.81 18.65 19.77
CA GLU A 47 2.71 17.77 20.94
C GLU A 47 2.70 16.30 20.50
N PRO A 48 3.88 15.73 20.08
CA PRO A 48 3.93 14.36 19.56
C PRO A 48 3.40 13.30 20.51
N GLU A 49 3.55 13.51 21.83
CA GLU A 49 3.06 12.59 22.84
C GLU A 49 1.52 12.42 22.83
N THR A 50 0.79 13.35 22.19
CA THR A 50 -0.67 13.33 22.12
C THR A 50 -1.22 13.37 20.71
N GLU A 51 -0.42 13.82 19.72
CA GLU A 51 -0.86 14.04 18.34
C GLU A 51 -0.29 13.01 17.37
N ALA A 52 0.83 12.35 17.69
CA ALA A 52 1.40 11.33 16.82
C ALA A 52 0.49 10.09 16.74
N PHE A 53 0.42 9.46 15.58
CA PHE A 53 -0.46 8.31 15.36
C PHE A 53 -0.24 7.17 16.38
N PRO A 54 1.00 6.84 16.83
CA PRO A 54 1.16 5.83 17.87
C PRO A 54 0.53 6.23 19.20
N SER A 55 0.61 7.52 19.54
CA SER A 55 0.02 8.05 20.78
C SER A 55 -1.51 8.00 20.73
N LEU A 56 -2.10 8.32 19.57
CA LEU A 56 -3.55 8.24 19.36
C LEU A 56 -4.04 6.79 19.44
N ILE A 57 -3.35 5.84 18.80
CA ILE A 57 -3.68 4.41 18.88
C ILE A 57 -3.58 3.92 20.33
N ALA A 58 -2.53 4.30 21.05
CA ALA A 58 -2.33 3.88 22.43
C ALA A 58 -3.44 4.41 23.35
N GLN A 59 -3.83 5.68 23.17
CA GLN A 59 -4.89 6.31 23.94
C GLN A 59 -6.25 5.64 23.67
N ASP A 60 -6.62 5.48 22.41
CA ASP A 60 -7.93 4.94 22.04
C ASP A 60 -8.04 3.43 22.33
N GLY A 61 -6.95 2.69 22.16
CA GLY A 61 -6.87 1.25 22.39
C GLY A 61 -6.50 0.86 23.84
N GLY A 62 -6.18 1.81 24.72
CA GLY A 62 -5.78 1.52 26.10
C GLY A 62 -4.43 0.78 26.21
N TYR A 63 -3.51 0.95 25.27
CA TYR A 63 -2.20 0.31 25.27
C TYR A 63 -1.16 1.10 26.08
N THR A 64 -0.16 0.39 26.61
CA THR A 64 1.06 1.03 27.11
C THR A 64 2.04 1.18 25.96
N LEU A 65 2.24 2.43 25.49
CA LEU A 65 3.11 2.74 24.34
C LEU A 65 4.57 2.86 24.74
N THR A 66 5.44 2.22 23.96
CA THR A 66 6.88 2.49 23.87
C THR A 66 7.18 2.90 22.42
N ASN A 67 7.41 4.20 22.19
CA ASN A 67 7.77 4.70 20.86
C ASN A 67 9.28 4.79 20.73
N LEU A 68 9.87 3.95 19.88
CA LEU A 68 11.30 3.86 19.59
C LEU A 68 11.66 4.35 18.18
N ALA A 69 10.70 5.00 17.50
CA ALA A 69 10.91 5.54 16.17
C ALA A 69 11.79 6.81 16.20
N GLU A 70 12.65 6.97 15.20
CA GLU A 70 13.52 8.12 15.08
C GLU A 70 13.42 8.78 13.71
N ALA A 71 13.43 10.12 13.69
CA ALA A 71 13.39 10.86 12.43
C ALA A 71 14.62 10.59 11.57
N GLY A 72 14.43 10.37 10.28
CA GLY A 72 15.49 10.06 9.33
C GLY A 72 15.90 8.58 9.25
N GLU A 73 15.22 7.71 9.98
CA GLU A 73 15.51 6.27 9.98
C GLU A 73 15.28 5.66 8.59
N THR A 74 16.26 4.89 8.12
CA THR A 74 16.18 4.07 6.90
C THR A 74 15.99 2.60 7.26
N SER A 75 15.61 1.77 6.29
CA SER A 75 15.49 0.32 6.50
C SER A 75 16.80 -0.31 7.00
N GLY A 76 17.93 0.14 6.46
CA GLY A 76 19.27 -0.33 6.85
C GLY A 76 19.68 0.10 8.25
N SER A 77 19.43 1.37 8.63
CA SER A 77 19.80 1.86 9.96
C SER A 77 18.90 1.26 11.04
N LEU A 78 17.59 1.10 10.77
CA LEU A 78 16.68 0.43 11.69
C LEU A 78 17.04 -1.05 11.88
N LEU A 79 17.39 -1.76 10.80
CA LEU A 79 17.87 -3.14 10.88
C LEU A 79 19.11 -3.26 11.80
N ALA A 80 20.06 -2.34 11.68
CA ALA A 80 21.22 -2.30 12.56
C ALA A 80 20.86 -2.02 14.03
N LYS A 81 19.86 -1.18 14.28
CA LYS A 81 19.35 -0.87 15.64
C LYS A 81 18.67 -2.04 16.33
N LEU A 82 18.15 -3.03 15.59
CA LEU A 82 17.59 -4.24 16.19
C LEU A 82 18.62 -5.09 16.95
N GLU A 83 19.91 -4.82 16.80
CA GLU A 83 20.97 -5.40 17.62
C GLU A 83 21.11 -4.71 19.00
N ASN A 84 20.45 -3.57 19.21
CA ASN A 84 20.42 -2.88 20.50
C ASN A 84 19.55 -3.68 21.49
N ALA A 85 20.09 -3.91 22.69
CA ALA A 85 19.40 -4.72 23.71
C ALA A 85 18.07 -4.12 24.16
N GLU A 86 17.95 -2.79 24.27
CA GLU A 86 16.74 -2.09 24.67
C GLU A 86 15.62 -2.29 23.62
N MET A 87 15.94 -2.08 22.33
CA MET A 87 14.99 -2.29 21.23
C MET A 87 14.57 -3.76 21.12
N ALA A 88 15.54 -4.68 21.21
CA ALA A 88 15.24 -6.11 21.15
C ALA A 88 14.38 -6.58 22.33
N GLU A 89 14.60 -6.05 23.55
CA GLU A 89 13.78 -6.35 24.73
C GLU A 89 12.36 -5.80 24.56
N ALA A 90 12.21 -4.55 24.13
CA ALA A 90 10.89 -3.95 23.88
C ALA A 90 10.09 -4.75 22.87
N LEU A 91 10.68 -5.08 21.71
CA LEU A 91 10.03 -5.85 20.67
C LEU A 91 9.67 -7.26 21.12
N SER A 92 10.56 -7.94 21.86
CA SER A 92 10.35 -9.32 22.32
C SER A 92 9.15 -9.46 23.28
N THR A 93 8.71 -8.37 23.87
CA THR A 93 7.65 -8.35 24.88
C THR A 93 6.40 -7.61 24.40
N ALA A 94 6.39 -7.07 23.18
CA ALA A 94 5.27 -6.34 22.62
C ALA A 94 4.11 -7.26 22.28
N ASP A 95 2.87 -6.80 22.53
CA ASP A 95 1.66 -7.45 22.03
C ASP A 95 1.31 -6.90 20.63
N VAL A 96 1.65 -5.62 20.40
CA VAL A 96 1.45 -4.92 19.13
C VAL A 96 2.74 -4.20 18.71
N ILE A 97 3.08 -4.28 17.44
CA ILE A 97 4.19 -3.55 16.81
C ILE A 97 3.66 -2.82 15.59
N THR A 98 3.95 -1.52 15.47
CA THR A 98 3.70 -0.76 14.24
C THR A 98 5.00 -0.26 13.62
N LEU A 99 5.04 -0.22 12.30
CA LEU A 99 6.23 0.15 11.52
C LEU A 99 5.87 1.11 10.38
N THR A 100 6.57 2.25 10.32
CA THR A 100 6.67 3.13 9.14
C THR A 100 8.11 3.18 8.69
N ILE A 101 8.43 2.83 7.45
CA ILE A 101 9.82 2.79 6.95
C ILE A 101 9.85 2.81 5.40
N GLY A 102 10.96 3.25 4.83
CA GLY A 102 11.25 3.21 3.40
C GLY A 102 11.23 4.57 2.73
N GLY A 103 10.50 5.55 3.26
CA GLY A 103 10.50 6.92 2.75
C GLY A 103 11.91 7.51 2.70
N ASN A 104 12.68 7.37 3.77
CA ASN A 104 14.04 7.91 3.86
C ASN A 104 15.05 7.17 2.98
N ASP A 105 14.84 5.90 2.67
CA ASP A 105 15.68 5.14 1.73
C ASP A 105 15.62 5.79 0.34
N MET A 106 14.41 6.14 -0.12
CA MET A 106 14.20 6.81 -1.42
C MET A 106 14.60 8.28 -1.40
N LEU A 107 14.31 9.01 -0.31
CA LEU A 107 14.66 10.43 -0.20
C LEU A 107 16.14 10.66 -0.16
N ALA A 108 16.93 9.82 0.51
CA ALA A 108 18.39 9.92 0.51
C ALA A 108 18.94 9.80 -0.93
N ALA A 109 18.51 8.79 -1.68
CA ALA A 109 18.91 8.62 -3.08
C ALA A 109 18.43 9.77 -3.97
N LEU A 110 17.22 10.30 -3.75
CA LEU A 110 16.70 11.48 -4.45
C LEU A 110 17.59 12.70 -4.20
N PHE A 111 17.99 12.97 -2.95
CA PHE A 111 18.77 14.15 -2.61
C PHE A 111 20.18 14.08 -3.19
N ASP A 112 20.81 12.91 -3.19
CA ASP A 112 22.08 12.68 -3.85
C ASP A 112 21.98 12.87 -5.37
N TYR A 113 20.95 12.28 -6.00
CA TYR A 113 20.67 12.47 -7.41
C TYR A 113 20.44 13.93 -7.80
N LEU A 114 19.68 14.68 -7.00
CA LEU A 114 19.44 16.10 -7.22
C LEU A 114 20.73 16.92 -7.08
N ALA A 115 21.56 16.65 -6.10
CA ALA A 115 22.84 17.31 -5.90
C ALA A 115 23.78 17.09 -7.11
N GLU A 116 23.82 15.88 -7.65
CA GLU A 116 24.64 15.55 -8.82
C GLU A 116 24.11 16.19 -10.10
N THR A 117 22.83 16.02 -10.39
CA THR A 117 22.21 16.41 -11.67
C THR A 117 22.05 17.92 -11.83
N THR A 118 21.91 18.66 -10.73
CA THR A 118 21.82 20.13 -10.73
C THR A 118 23.17 20.83 -10.73
N GLY A 119 24.27 20.08 -10.90
CA GLY A 119 25.62 20.63 -11.03
C GLY A 119 26.19 21.16 -9.72
N GLY A 120 25.75 20.64 -8.57
CA GLY A 120 26.25 21.02 -7.26
C GLY A 120 25.84 22.43 -6.81
N GLN A 121 24.72 22.94 -7.34
CA GLN A 121 24.17 24.24 -6.90
C GLN A 121 23.72 24.21 -5.44
N MET A 122 23.30 23.03 -4.97
CA MET A 122 23.02 22.72 -3.57
C MET A 122 23.58 21.36 -3.24
N THR A 123 24.04 21.21 -2.02
CA THR A 123 24.43 19.90 -1.47
C THR A 123 23.17 19.08 -1.10
N ALA A 124 23.30 17.77 -0.99
CA ALA A 124 22.21 16.91 -0.51
C ALA A 124 21.65 17.39 0.85
N GLN A 125 22.52 17.89 1.73
CA GLN A 125 22.11 18.46 3.03
C GLN A 125 21.23 19.73 2.87
N GLU A 126 21.58 20.63 1.97
CA GLU A 126 20.76 21.86 1.70
C GLU A 126 19.43 21.49 1.06
N ILE A 127 19.41 20.48 0.20
CA ILE A 127 18.18 19.94 -0.39
C ILE A 127 17.30 19.31 0.71
N LEU A 128 17.90 18.50 1.59
CA LEU A 128 17.20 17.95 2.75
C LEU A 128 16.52 19.06 3.59
N MET A 129 17.23 20.14 3.89
CA MET A 129 16.69 21.28 4.67
C MET A 129 15.48 21.94 3.97
N LEU A 130 15.49 21.98 2.63
CA LEU A 130 14.34 22.46 1.84
C LEU A 130 13.12 21.55 2.03
N PHE A 131 13.31 20.24 1.94
CA PHE A 131 12.23 19.24 2.10
C PHE A 131 11.74 19.05 3.53
N MET A 132 12.54 19.49 4.52
CA MET A 132 12.14 19.49 5.92
C MET A 132 11.46 20.81 6.34
N GLY A 133 11.15 21.69 5.41
CA GLY A 133 10.52 22.98 5.70
C GLY A 133 11.42 23.97 6.47
N GLN A 134 12.73 23.72 6.51
CA GLN A 134 13.69 24.51 7.30
C GLN A 134 14.38 25.62 6.50
N ASN A 135 13.92 25.92 5.28
CA ASN A 135 14.43 26.98 4.44
C ASN A 135 13.43 28.15 4.37
N GLU A 136 13.58 29.13 5.24
CA GLU A 136 12.71 30.31 5.36
C GLU A 136 12.72 31.23 4.11
N ASN A 137 13.64 31.02 3.18
CA ASN A 137 13.78 31.83 1.96
C ASN A 137 13.44 31.05 0.68
N ALA A 138 12.85 29.85 0.80
CA ALA A 138 12.45 29.08 -0.35
C ALA A 138 11.24 29.75 -1.04
N ASP A 139 11.37 29.94 -2.34
CA ASP A 139 10.29 30.37 -3.22
C ASP A 139 10.16 29.42 -4.42
N LEU A 140 9.16 29.63 -5.26
CA LEU A 140 8.94 28.78 -6.44
C LEU A 140 10.13 28.78 -7.40
N THR A 141 10.96 29.85 -7.40
CA THR A 141 12.16 29.91 -8.26
C THR A 141 13.28 29.01 -7.73
N THR A 142 13.30 28.76 -6.44
CA THR A 142 14.22 27.81 -5.79
C THR A 142 13.97 26.38 -6.22
N LEU A 143 12.71 26.00 -6.46
CA LEU A 143 12.33 24.65 -6.90
C LEU A 143 12.58 24.41 -8.39
N ALA A 144 12.47 25.45 -9.23
CA ALA A 144 12.50 25.31 -10.68
C ALA A 144 13.68 24.50 -11.24
N PRO A 145 14.93 24.64 -10.75
CA PRO A 145 16.06 23.82 -11.22
C PRO A 145 15.91 22.32 -10.92
N PHE A 146 15.15 21.98 -9.89
CA PHE A 146 15.04 20.58 -9.42
C PHE A 146 13.88 19.83 -10.05
N VAL A 147 12.85 20.52 -10.58
CA VAL A 147 11.62 19.89 -11.08
C VAL A 147 11.90 18.83 -12.15
N GLN A 148 12.77 19.15 -13.13
CA GLN A 148 13.10 18.20 -14.19
C GLN A 148 13.85 16.98 -13.63
N ALA A 149 14.79 17.19 -12.73
CA ALA A 149 15.54 16.13 -12.11
C ALA A 149 14.64 15.26 -11.22
N MET A 150 13.76 15.85 -10.42
CA MET A 150 12.78 15.12 -9.61
C MET A 150 11.86 14.23 -10.47
N THR A 151 11.41 14.76 -11.61
CA THR A 151 10.57 14.01 -12.55
C THR A 151 11.32 12.83 -13.20
N ALA A 152 12.63 12.96 -13.41
CA ALA A 152 13.46 11.91 -14.01
C ALA A 152 13.95 10.86 -12.99
N PHE A 153 14.00 11.20 -11.71
CA PHE A 153 14.55 10.35 -10.65
C PHE A 153 13.96 8.92 -10.61
N PRO A 154 12.64 8.68 -10.73
CA PRO A 154 12.10 7.31 -10.68
C PRO A 154 12.65 6.35 -11.74
N GLN A 155 13.23 6.90 -12.83
CA GLN A 155 13.85 6.14 -13.91
C GLN A 155 15.38 6.06 -13.80
N SER A 156 15.97 6.58 -12.72
CA SER A 156 17.41 6.60 -12.51
C SER A 156 17.95 5.27 -11.97
N GLU A 157 19.25 5.05 -12.15
CA GLU A 157 19.97 3.94 -11.54
C GLU A 157 19.94 4.05 -10.01
N GLN A 158 20.08 5.26 -9.47
CA GLN A 158 20.04 5.53 -8.03
C GLN A 158 18.68 5.14 -7.41
N ALA A 159 17.55 5.43 -8.09
CA ALA A 159 16.24 5.00 -7.61
C ALA A 159 16.10 3.47 -7.60
N THR A 160 16.61 2.80 -8.63
CA THR A 160 16.60 1.33 -8.74
C THR A 160 17.45 0.68 -7.65
N GLU A 161 18.65 1.21 -7.40
CA GLU A 161 19.55 0.73 -6.34
C GLU A 161 18.95 0.95 -4.94
N ALA A 162 18.33 2.12 -4.70
CA ALA A 162 17.66 2.41 -3.43
C ALA A 162 16.50 1.46 -3.16
N LEU A 163 15.65 1.19 -4.15
CA LEU A 163 14.55 0.22 -4.05
C LEU A 163 15.05 -1.20 -3.80
N THR A 164 16.11 -1.61 -4.48
CA THR A 164 16.71 -2.94 -4.28
C THR A 164 17.25 -3.09 -2.86
N SER A 165 18.02 -2.10 -2.40
CA SER A 165 18.59 -2.08 -1.05
C SER A 165 17.50 -2.04 0.03
N PHE A 166 16.42 -1.23 -0.20
CA PHE A 166 15.26 -1.23 0.68
C PHE A 166 14.64 -2.62 0.79
N GLY A 167 14.39 -3.31 -0.32
CA GLY A 167 13.77 -4.63 -0.32
C GLY A 167 14.58 -5.67 0.47
N GLU A 168 15.90 -5.70 0.27
CA GLU A 168 16.80 -6.60 1.00
C GLU A 168 16.83 -6.32 2.51
N ASN A 169 16.97 -5.03 2.87
CA ASN A 169 16.97 -4.59 4.25
C ASN A 169 15.62 -4.84 4.93
N PHE A 170 14.52 -4.51 4.25
CA PHE A 170 13.17 -4.65 4.76
C PHE A 170 12.81 -6.12 5.02
N ALA A 171 13.15 -7.03 4.10
CA ALA A 171 12.97 -8.47 4.31
C ALA A 171 13.75 -8.95 5.54
N SER A 172 15.01 -8.51 5.70
CA SER A 172 15.86 -8.86 6.85
C SER A 172 15.32 -8.26 8.16
N LEU A 173 14.83 -7.02 8.12
CA LEU A 173 14.18 -6.33 9.24
C LEU A 173 12.97 -7.10 9.76
N LEU A 174 12.06 -7.46 8.85
CA LEU A 174 10.86 -8.22 9.17
C LEU A 174 11.18 -9.60 9.75
N ALA A 175 12.13 -10.33 9.13
CA ALA A 175 12.58 -11.62 9.63
C ALA A 175 13.16 -11.51 11.04
N LYS A 176 13.92 -10.43 11.33
CA LYS A 176 14.48 -10.19 12.66
C LYS A 176 13.39 -9.87 13.68
N ILE A 177 12.42 -9.00 13.36
CA ILE A 177 11.28 -8.69 14.23
C ILE A 177 10.51 -9.98 14.57
N LYS A 178 10.15 -10.78 13.56
CA LYS A 178 9.44 -12.04 13.77
C LYS A 178 10.26 -13.07 14.55
N SER A 179 11.58 -13.07 14.42
CA SER A 179 12.45 -13.94 15.24
C SER A 179 12.51 -13.51 16.71
N LEU A 180 12.40 -12.21 17.00
CA LEU A 180 12.34 -11.67 18.36
C LEU A 180 10.99 -11.92 19.01
N ASN A 181 9.91 -11.79 18.24
CA ASN A 181 8.54 -11.94 18.71
C ASN A 181 7.62 -12.46 17.59
N PRO A 182 7.45 -13.79 17.47
CA PRO A 182 6.57 -14.38 16.46
C PRO A 182 5.07 -14.10 16.72
N ASP A 183 4.72 -13.86 17.98
CA ASP A 183 3.33 -13.77 18.44
C ASP A 183 2.77 -12.34 18.40
N ALA A 184 3.62 -11.32 18.28
CA ALA A 184 3.17 -9.95 18.19
C ALA A 184 2.36 -9.69 16.91
N THR A 185 1.25 -8.96 17.05
CA THR A 185 0.57 -8.36 15.91
C THR A 185 1.47 -7.27 15.32
N LEU A 186 1.99 -7.51 14.11
CA LEU A 186 2.84 -6.55 13.38
C LEU A 186 2.02 -5.89 12.28
N VAL A 187 1.91 -4.56 12.32
CA VAL A 187 1.26 -3.76 11.28
C VAL A 187 2.27 -2.82 10.62
N VAL A 188 2.35 -2.86 9.31
CA VAL A 188 3.22 -2.00 8.51
C VAL A 188 2.37 -1.05 7.67
N ALA A 189 2.65 0.24 7.76
CA ALA A 189 1.98 1.25 6.96
C ALA A 189 2.53 1.30 5.52
N THR A 190 1.67 1.45 4.53
CA THR A 190 2.10 1.89 3.21
C THR A 190 2.53 3.34 3.24
N GLN A 191 3.50 3.70 2.37
CA GLN A 191 3.95 5.08 2.18
C GLN A 191 2.92 5.87 1.36
N TYR A 192 2.85 7.18 1.54
CA TYR A 192 1.90 8.08 0.87
C TYR A 192 2.63 9.20 0.11
N ASN A 193 1.95 9.81 -0.87
CA ASN A 193 2.46 10.99 -1.56
C ASN A 193 2.13 12.25 -0.75
N PRO A 194 3.13 12.97 -0.19
CA PRO A 194 2.88 14.15 0.63
C PRO A 194 2.36 15.36 -0.17
N TYR A 195 2.51 15.34 -1.50
CA TYR A 195 2.24 16.47 -2.39
C TYR A 195 0.92 16.37 -3.17
N SER A 196 0.15 15.31 -2.97
CA SER A 196 -1.08 15.05 -3.74
C SER A 196 -2.15 16.16 -3.62
N HIS A 197 -2.11 16.98 -2.57
CA HIS A 197 -3.02 18.11 -2.34
C HIS A 197 -2.58 19.42 -2.97
N LEU A 198 -1.36 19.51 -3.49
CA LEU A 198 -0.82 20.75 -4.07
C LEU A 198 -1.46 21.07 -5.42
N ASP A 199 -1.51 22.37 -5.77
CA ASP A 199 -1.98 22.81 -7.07
C ASP A 199 -1.00 22.40 -8.18
N GLY A 200 -1.33 21.33 -8.91
CA GLY A 200 -0.53 20.82 -10.02
C GLY A 200 -0.30 21.82 -11.15
N THR A 201 -1.14 22.88 -11.28
CA THR A 201 -0.99 23.90 -12.31
C THR A 201 0.09 24.93 -11.98
N ALA A 202 0.54 24.98 -10.73
CA ALA A 202 1.61 25.88 -10.30
C ALA A 202 2.90 25.64 -11.11
N LEU A 203 3.71 26.67 -11.27
CA LEU A 203 4.92 26.68 -12.11
C LEU A 203 4.67 26.23 -13.57
N GLY A 204 3.50 26.55 -14.13
CA GLY A 204 3.15 26.17 -15.50
C GLY A 204 2.90 24.66 -15.67
N GLY A 205 2.47 23.98 -14.62
CA GLY A 205 2.21 22.53 -14.59
C GLY A 205 3.38 21.68 -14.11
N ALA A 206 4.50 22.28 -13.72
CA ALA A 206 5.68 21.55 -13.26
C ALA A 206 5.43 20.78 -11.94
N VAL A 207 4.55 21.28 -11.08
CA VAL A 207 4.15 20.60 -9.83
C VAL A 207 3.45 19.27 -10.11
N THR A 208 2.71 19.13 -11.20
CA THR A 208 2.14 17.83 -11.65
C THR A 208 3.25 16.80 -11.85
N GLY A 209 4.40 17.19 -12.44
CA GLY A 209 5.54 16.29 -12.60
C GLY A 209 6.13 15.83 -11.28
N ILE A 210 6.23 16.70 -10.28
CA ILE A 210 6.67 16.36 -8.93
C ILE A 210 5.69 15.35 -8.29
N ILE A 211 4.40 15.66 -8.31
CA ILE A 211 3.36 14.77 -7.77
C ILE A 211 3.46 13.37 -8.40
N SER A 212 3.55 13.31 -9.73
CA SER A 212 3.66 12.04 -10.46
C SER A 212 4.94 11.25 -10.13
N ALA A 213 6.08 11.95 -9.96
CA ALA A 213 7.34 11.31 -9.60
C ALA A 213 7.28 10.70 -8.18
N PHE A 214 6.67 11.41 -7.22
CA PHE A 214 6.45 10.87 -5.88
C PHE A 214 5.45 9.73 -5.88
N ASP A 215 4.38 9.78 -6.67
CA ASP A 215 3.44 8.65 -6.84
C ASP A 215 4.14 7.39 -7.37
N ALA A 216 5.05 7.54 -8.33
CA ALA A 216 5.82 6.42 -8.86
C ALA A 216 6.73 5.78 -7.79
N GLY A 217 7.47 6.61 -7.04
CA GLY A 217 8.35 6.13 -5.94
C GLY A 217 7.57 5.45 -4.82
N VAL A 218 6.47 6.06 -4.39
CA VAL A 218 5.56 5.52 -3.37
C VAL A 218 4.95 4.19 -3.82
N THR A 219 4.52 4.10 -5.08
CA THR A 219 3.98 2.86 -5.64
C THR A 219 5.00 1.74 -5.61
N ALA A 220 6.25 2.01 -5.98
CA ALA A 220 7.32 1.01 -5.98
C ALA A 220 7.69 0.53 -4.56
N LEU A 221 7.75 1.44 -3.58
CA LEU A 221 7.95 1.08 -2.17
C LEU A 221 6.80 0.22 -1.62
N ASN A 222 5.56 0.65 -1.87
CA ASN A 222 4.38 -0.03 -1.36
C ASN A 222 4.23 -1.42 -1.96
N LEU A 223 4.65 -1.60 -3.20
CA LEU A 223 4.70 -2.92 -3.82
C LEU A 223 5.57 -3.90 -3.01
N GLN A 224 6.74 -3.47 -2.55
CA GLN A 224 7.61 -4.31 -1.73
C GLN A 224 7.01 -4.59 -0.33
N ILE A 225 6.42 -3.56 0.29
CA ILE A 225 5.72 -3.71 1.57
C ILE A 225 4.60 -4.74 1.44
N GLN A 226 3.75 -4.65 0.44
CA GLN A 226 2.62 -5.55 0.21
C GLN A 226 3.06 -6.96 -0.17
N THR A 227 4.12 -7.09 -0.99
CA THR A 227 4.63 -8.39 -1.45
C THR A 227 5.08 -9.29 -0.30
N LEU A 228 5.75 -8.72 0.70
CA LEU A 228 6.30 -9.49 1.81
C LEU A 228 5.26 -9.80 2.90
N ALA A 229 4.09 -9.14 2.88
CA ALA A 229 3.09 -9.30 3.93
C ALA A 229 2.64 -10.74 4.09
N ALA A 230 2.21 -11.38 3.01
CA ALA A 230 1.77 -12.79 3.05
C ALA A 230 2.91 -13.78 3.37
N ALA A 231 4.13 -13.50 2.92
CA ALA A 231 5.28 -14.37 3.12
C ALA A 231 5.81 -14.34 4.56
N VAL A 232 5.74 -13.18 5.22
CA VAL A 232 6.29 -12.96 6.57
C VAL A 232 5.22 -13.00 7.66
N GLY A 233 3.96 -12.76 7.30
CA GLY A 233 2.82 -12.75 8.23
C GLY A 233 2.76 -11.45 9.05
N TYR A 234 2.46 -10.34 8.38
CA TYR A 234 2.13 -9.06 9.01
C TYR A 234 0.94 -8.41 8.28
N ASP A 235 0.27 -7.50 8.96
CA ASP A 235 -0.86 -6.77 8.40
C ASP A 235 -0.38 -5.48 7.73
N VAL A 236 -0.98 -5.13 6.61
CA VAL A 236 -0.69 -3.88 5.89
C VAL A 236 -1.79 -2.86 6.16
N ALA A 237 -1.40 -1.71 6.69
CA ALA A 237 -2.28 -0.55 6.83
C ALA A 237 -2.17 0.32 5.57
N ASP A 238 -3.21 0.36 4.74
CA ASP A 238 -3.20 1.09 3.47
C ASP A 238 -3.41 2.60 3.66
N VAL A 239 -2.39 3.25 4.19
CA VAL A 239 -2.34 4.70 4.35
C VAL A 239 -2.30 5.40 2.99
N CYS A 240 -1.65 4.79 1.99
CA CYS A 240 -1.51 5.36 0.64
C CYS A 240 -2.86 5.67 0.00
N SER A 241 -3.76 4.71 -0.07
CA SER A 241 -5.08 4.87 -0.70
C SER A 241 -5.94 5.88 0.06
N THR A 242 -5.88 5.88 1.40
CA THR A 242 -6.62 6.83 2.22
C THR A 242 -6.10 8.26 2.01
N PHE A 243 -4.77 8.47 2.00
CA PHE A 243 -4.20 9.79 1.69
C PHE A 243 -4.52 10.24 0.27
N ARG A 244 -4.48 9.36 -0.72
CA ARG A 244 -4.87 9.69 -2.09
C ARG A 244 -6.31 10.18 -2.19
N ALA A 245 -7.21 9.64 -1.37
CA ALA A 245 -8.61 10.03 -1.35
C ALA A 245 -8.88 11.32 -0.55
N GLU A 246 -8.19 11.52 0.58
CA GLU A 246 -8.52 12.53 1.58
C GLU A 246 -7.56 13.73 1.61
N ASN A 247 -6.30 13.58 1.16
CA ASN A 247 -5.32 14.66 1.12
C ASN A 247 -5.59 15.58 -0.07
N THR A 248 -6.40 16.59 0.14
CA THR A 248 -6.86 17.52 -0.89
C THR A 248 -6.53 18.97 -0.52
N ALA A 249 -6.60 19.89 -1.47
CA ALA A 249 -6.39 21.31 -1.21
C ALA A 249 -7.39 21.89 -0.15
N ALA A 250 -8.57 21.29 -0.02
CA ALA A 250 -9.55 21.68 0.99
C ALA A 250 -9.30 21.02 2.36
N ASN A 251 -8.59 19.90 2.39
CA ASN A 251 -8.26 19.12 3.58
C ASN A 251 -6.80 18.63 3.47
N PRO A 252 -5.78 19.50 3.62
CA PRO A 252 -4.39 19.07 3.55
C PRO A 252 -4.02 18.22 4.77
N LEU A 253 -3.53 17.01 4.52
CA LEU A 253 -3.06 16.08 5.56
C LEU A 253 -1.55 16.18 5.79
N CYS A 254 -0.81 16.91 4.93
CA CYS A 254 0.62 17.13 5.03
C CYS A 254 0.95 18.63 5.17
N ASN A 255 2.17 18.92 5.64
CA ASN A 255 2.63 20.28 5.88
C ASN A 255 3.07 21.02 4.60
N ALA A 256 3.23 20.33 3.47
CA ALA A 256 3.67 20.94 2.23
C ALA A 256 2.73 22.06 1.76
N THR A 257 3.29 23.17 1.30
CA THR A 257 2.53 24.30 0.76
C THR A 257 3.31 25.02 -0.33
N LEU A 258 2.59 25.70 -1.26
CA LEU A 258 3.19 26.54 -2.30
C LEU A 258 2.83 28.03 -2.15
N SER A 259 1.97 28.38 -1.22
CA SER A 259 1.49 29.75 -1.01
C SER A 259 0.97 29.93 0.42
N PRO A 260 1.26 31.06 1.11
CA PRO A 260 2.06 32.20 0.62
C PRO A 260 3.55 31.91 0.46
N ASP A 261 4.08 30.94 1.22
CA ASP A 261 5.48 30.54 1.21
C ASP A 261 5.60 29.10 0.73
N VAL A 262 6.73 28.78 0.07
CA VAL A 262 7.03 27.43 -0.37
C VAL A 262 7.56 26.64 0.81
N ASN A 263 6.86 25.58 1.15
CA ASN A 263 7.28 24.59 2.11
C ASN A 263 7.14 23.19 1.48
N MET A 264 8.22 22.45 1.37
CA MET A 264 8.24 21.09 0.82
C MET A 264 8.26 20.02 1.90
N ASP A 265 7.89 20.37 3.13
CA ASP A 265 7.82 19.45 4.25
C ASP A 265 6.89 18.26 3.95
N ILE A 266 7.49 17.06 3.96
CA ILE A 266 6.81 15.81 3.60
C ILE A 266 5.94 15.22 4.72
N HIS A 267 6.06 15.79 5.95
CA HIS A 267 5.45 15.18 7.12
C HIS A 267 3.95 15.45 7.20
N PRO A 268 3.19 14.51 7.77
CA PRO A 268 1.78 14.72 8.04
C PRO A 268 1.62 15.79 9.12
N ASN A 269 0.57 16.58 9.03
CA ASN A 269 0.10 17.42 10.12
C ASN A 269 -0.74 16.59 11.13
N ALA A 270 -1.26 17.22 12.17
CA ALA A 270 -2.08 16.52 13.18
C ALA A 270 -3.30 15.80 12.57
N ALA A 271 -3.94 16.38 11.52
CA ALA A 271 -5.04 15.72 10.82
C ALA A 271 -4.56 14.48 10.05
N GLY A 272 -3.38 14.57 9.40
CA GLY A 272 -2.76 13.41 8.73
C GLY A 272 -2.41 12.30 9.71
N HIS A 273 -1.87 12.64 10.89
CA HIS A 273 -1.62 11.65 11.94
C HIS A 273 -2.90 11.00 12.46
N ALA A 274 -4.00 11.73 12.59
CA ALA A 274 -5.30 11.15 12.97
C ALA A 274 -5.81 10.16 11.89
N VAL A 275 -5.63 10.46 10.62
CA VAL A 275 -5.96 9.54 9.51
C VAL A 275 -5.08 8.29 9.56
N ILE A 276 -3.75 8.44 9.74
CA ILE A 276 -2.84 7.30 9.88
C ILE A 276 -3.25 6.43 11.07
N ALA A 277 -3.56 7.05 12.22
CA ALA A 277 -4.00 6.33 13.42
C ALA A 277 -5.27 5.49 13.15
N ALA A 278 -6.26 6.05 12.46
CA ALA A 278 -7.50 5.34 12.13
C ALA A 278 -7.25 4.14 11.21
N VAL A 279 -6.42 4.30 10.18
CA VAL A 279 -6.06 3.22 9.24
C VAL A 279 -5.26 2.11 9.94
N MET A 280 -4.25 2.49 10.73
CA MET A 280 -3.43 1.54 11.49
C MET A 280 -4.25 0.82 12.57
N ALA A 281 -5.12 1.52 13.31
CA ALA A 281 -6.01 0.91 14.30
C ALA A 281 -7.01 -0.05 13.64
N SER A 282 -7.51 0.27 12.46
CA SER A 282 -8.35 -0.65 11.69
C SER A 282 -7.60 -1.93 11.34
N ALA A 283 -6.34 -1.84 10.93
CA ALA A 283 -5.51 -3.02 10.67
C ALA A 283 -5.20 -3.82 11.94
N LEU A 284 -5.06 -3.16 13.10
CA LEU A 284 -4.86 -3.83 14.40
C LEU A 284 -6.12 -4.55 14.91
N THR A 285 -7.30 -4.02 14.59
CA THR A 285 -8.61 -4.58 15.02
C THR A 285 -9.23 -5.46 13.96
N SER A 286 -8.76 -5.36 12.70
CA SER A 286 -9.01 -6.44 11.79
C SER A 286 -8.38 -7.66 12.46
N GLU A 287 -9.19 -8.54 13.06
CA GLU A 287 -8.79 -9.94 13.12
C GLU A 287 -8.15 -10.21 11.75
N PRO A 288 -6.97 -10.86 11.67
CA PRO A 288 -6.43 -11.36 10.40
C PRO A 288 -7.63 -12.03 9.76
N PRO A 289 -8.12 -11.54 8.56
CA PRO A 289 -9.48 -11.81 8.10
C PRO A 289 -9.77 -13.21 8.55
N ALA A 290 -10.58 -13.30 9.62
CA ALA A 290 -10.71 -14.51 10.44
C ALA A 290 -10.87 -15.52 9.36
N GLU A 291 -9.99 -16.52 9.24
CA GLU A 291 -10.07 -17.47 8.12
C GLU A 291 -11.53 -17.58 7.87
N THR A 292 -12.04 -16.67 7.07
CA THR A 292 -13.49 -16.60 6.83
C THR A 292 -13.58 -17.82 5.99
N ALA A 293 -13.87 -18.92 6.72
CA ALA A 293 -13.99 -20.22 6.12
C ALA A 293 -14.75 -19.93 4.86
N LEU A 294 -14.03 -19.94 3.73
CA LEU A 294 -14.57 -19.49 2.47
C LEU A 294 -15.96 -20.07 2.38
N PRO A 295 -17.00 -19.35 2.03
CA PRO A 295 -18.36 -19.90 2.00
C PRO A 295 -18.45 -21.04 0.97
N PHE A 296 -17.35 -21.33 0.28
CA PHE A 296 -17.26 -22.22 -0.86
C PHE A 296 -16.90 -23.64 -0.42
N THR A 297 -17.79 -24.56 -0.69
CA THR A 297 -17.58 -25.97 -0.38
C THR A 297 -16.62 -26.68 -1.34
N ASP A 298 -16.25 -26.01 -2.43
CA ASP A 298 -15.36 -26.51 -3.48
C ASP A 298 -13.94 -25.86 -3.42
N VAL A 299 -13.61 -25.23 -2.27
CA VAL A 299 -12.29 -24.69 -1.94
C VAL A 299 -11.93 -25.17 -0.54
N ALA A 300 -10.88 -25.98 -0.43
CA ALA A 300 -10.42 -26.54 0.84
C ALA A 300 -9.09 -25.90 1.26
N ASP A 301 -8.83 -25.78 2.57
CA ASP A 301 -7.64 -25.17 3.17
C ASP A 301 -6.30 -25.71 2.63
N GLY A 302 -6.29 -26.94 2.12
CA GLY A 302 -5.12 -27.58 1.53
C GLY A 302 -4.96 -27.37 0.01
N ASP A 303 -5.88 -26.66 -0.63
CA ASP A 303 -5.80 -26.39 -2.07
C ASP A 303 -4.71 -25.35 -2.34
N TRP A 304 -3.89 -25.56 -3.38
CA TRP A 304 -2.80 -24.66 -3.76
C TRP A 304 -3.25 -23.22 -4.09
N PHE A 305 -4.54 -23.03 -4.34
CA PHE A 305 -5.17 -21.76 -4.65
C PHE A 305 -5.96 -21.16 -3.48
N TYR A 306 -6.00 -21.81 -2.33
CA TYR A 306 -6.82 -21.39 -1.19
C TYR A 306 -6.56 -19.94 -0.78
N ASP A 307 -5.30 -19.59 -0.52
CA ASP A 307 -4.91 -18.23 -0.09
C ASP A 307 -5.24 -17.18 -1.15
N ALA A 308 -5.02 -17.52 -2.42
CA ALA A 308 -5.35 -16.62 -3.52
C ALA A 308 -6.87 -16.39 -3.65
N VAL A 309 -7.67 -17.44 -3.46
CA VAL A 309 -9.13 -17.33 -3.48
C VAL A 309 -9.62 -16.55 -2.26
N ALA A 310 -9.08 -16.82 -1.07
CA ALA A 310 -9.41 -16.08 0.15
C ALA A 310 -9.12 -14.59 -0.02
N TYR A 311 -7.96 -14.27 -0.59
CA TYR A 311 -7.56 -12.89 -0.86
C TYR A 311 -8.52 -12.19 -1.83
N VAL A 312 -8.72 -12.73 -3.05
CA VAL A 312 -9.57 -12.07 -4.06
C VAL A 312 -11.03 -12.01 -3.66
N TYR A 313 -11.50 -12.94 -2.84
CA TYR A 313 -12.86 -12.93 -2.29
C TYR A 313 -13.00 -11.89 -1.17
N GLY A 314 -12.08 -11.87 -0.21
CA GLY A 314 -12.06 -10.91 0.91
C GLY A 314 -11.99 -9.45 0.44
N HIS A 315 -11.29 -9.19 -0.66
CA HIS A 315 -11.19 -7.86 -1.28
C HIS A 315 -12.28 -7.56 -2.33
N GLY A 316 -13.29 -8.42 -2.47
CA GLY A 316 -14.39 -8.21 -3.40
C GLY A 316 -14.01 -8.23 -4.89
N ILE A 317 -12.79 -8.67 -5.23
CA ILE A 317 -12.28 -8.75 -6.61
C ILE A 317 -12.98 -9.86 -7.38
N MET A 318 -13.04 -11.04 -6.76
CA MET A 318 -13.76 -12.19 -7.27
C MET A 318 -14.85 -12.61 -6.29
N THR A 319 -16.01 -12.97 -6.82
CA THR A 319 -17.09 -13.57 -6.06
C THR A 319 -17.25 -15.04 -6.42
N GLY A 320 -17.99 -15.80 -5.62
CA GLY A 320 -18.42 -17.14 -6.01
C GLY A 320 -19.27 -17.15 -7.28
N THR A 321 -19.41 -18.29 -7.90
CA THR A 321 -20.40 -18.56 -8.96
C THR A 321 -21.80 -18.83 -8.36
N SER A 322 -21.82 -19.12 -7.06
CA SER A 322 -22.99 -19.15 -6.19
C SER A 322 -22.57 -18.82 -4.76
N ASP A 323 -23.53 -18.76 -3.84
CA ASP A 323 -23.28 -18.50 -2.42
C ASP A 323 -22.34 -19.53 -1.77
N THR A 324 -22.23 -20.74 -2.33
CA THR A 324 -21.46 -21.86 -1.75
C THR A 324 -20.44 -22.48 -2.70
N ALA A 325 -20.26 -21.93 -3.89
CA ALA A 325 -19.29 -22.45 -4.87
C ALA A 325 -18.46 -21.31 -5.49
N PHE A 326 -17.14 -21.48 -5.47
CA PHE A 326 -16.19 -20.61 -6.19
C PHE A 326 -16.00 -21.07 -7.63
N SER A 327 -16.15 -22.34 -7.90
CA SER A 327 -15.89 -23.01 -9.20
C SER A 327 -14.42 -22.83 -9.65
N PRO A 328 -13.43 -23.30 -8.86
CA PRO A 328 -12.00 -23.03 -9.11
C PRO A 328 -11.51 -23.55 -10.47
N ASN A 329 -12.11 -24.62 -10.98
CA ASN A 329 -11.78 -25.25 -12.25
C ASN A 329 -12.56 -24.70 -13.47
N LEU A 330 -13.53 -23.80 -13.23
CA LEU A 330 -14.24 -23.14 -14.33
C LEU A 330 -13.29 -22.19 -15.07
N THR A 331 -13.34 -22.19 -16.38
CA THR A 331 -12.54 -21.28 -17.22
C THR A 331 -12.98 -19.83 -17.01
N THR A 332 -12.00 -18.93 -16.92
CA THR A 332 -12.25 -17.48 -16.86
C THR A 332 -12.57 -16.96 -18.27
N THR A 333 -13.68 -16.26 -18.38
CA THR A 333 -14.09 -15.62 -19.65
C THR A 333 -13.59 -14.19 -19.75
N ARG A 334 -13.64 -13.61 -20.97
CA ARG A 334 -13.26 -12.21 -21.23
C ARG A 334 -14.13 -11.24 -20.44
N GLY A 335 -15.43 -11.46 -20.33
CA GLY A 335 -16.33 -10.67 -19.51
C GLY A 335 -15.98 -10.75 -18.00
N MET A 336 -15.57 -11.94 -17.53
CA MET A 336 -15.16 -12.11 -16.13
C MET A 336 -13.92 -11.30 -15.79
N ILE A 337 -12.85 -11.43 -16.58
CA ILE A 337 -11.58 -10.73 -16.24
C ILE A 337 -11.74 -9.21 -16.32
N VAL A 338 -12.39 -8.65 -17.32
CA VAL A 338 -12.58 -7.19 -17.37
C VAL A 338 -13.41 -6.68 -16.20
N SER A 339 -14.36 -7.49 -15.69
CA SER A 339 -15.15 -7.11 -14.51
C SER A 339 -14.34 -7.19 -13.21
N MET A 340 -13.41 -8.13 -13.10
CA MET A 340 -12.45 -8.18 -11.98
C MET A 340 -11.54 -6.96 -11.98
N LEU A 341 -10.94 -6.64 -13.12
CA LEU A 341 -10.04 -5.50 -13.26
C LEU A 341 -10.76 -4.15 -13.08
N HIS A 342 -12.00 -4.03 -13.56
CA HIS A 342 -12.82 -2.84 -13.36
C HIS A 342 -13.14 -2.60 -11.88
N ARG A 343 -13.42 -3.66 -11.11
CA ARG A 343 -13.58 -3.55 -9.64
C ARG A 343 -12.29 -3.12 -8.95
N LEU A 344 -11.15 -3.66 -9.39
CA LEU A 344 -9.82 -3.26 -8.92
C LEU A 344 -9.50 -1.78 -9.18
N ASP A 345 -10.05 -1.22 -10.26
CA ASP A 345 -9.91 0.20 -10.59
C ASP A 345 -10.94 1.11 -9.90
N GLY A 346 -11.76 0.55 -8.99
CA GLY A 346 -12.79 1.28 -8.27
C GLY A 346 -14.08 1.51 -9.07
N GLY A 347 -14.29 0.75 -10.15
CA GLY A 347 -15.54 0.79 -10.92
C GLY A 347 -15.77 2.10 -11.67
N GLN A 348 -14.72 2.73 -12.21
CA GLN A 348 -14.80 4.02 -12.90
C GLN A 348 -15.76 3.97 -14.09
N PRO A 349 -16.63 4.98 -14.26
CA PRO A 349 -17.54 5.02 -15.40
C PRO A 349 -16.76 5.25 -16.70
N ALA A 350 -17.24 4.66 -17.79
CA ALA A 350 -16.70 4.80 -19.14
C ALA A 350 -17.79 5.08 -20.16
N GLU A 351 -17.40 5.64 -21.31
CA GLU A 351 -18.34 5.77 -22.43
C GLU A 351 -18.75 4.38 -22.95
N ARG A 352 -20.02 4.20 -23.19
CA ARG A 352 -20.56 2.88 -23.58
C ARG A 352 -20.01 2.43 -24.93
N ALA A 353 -19.22 1.36 -24.92
CA ALA A 353 -18.79 0.69 -26.14
C ALA A 353 -19.96 -0.07 -26.78
N SER A 354 -20.03 -0.06 -28.10
CA SER A 354 -21.09 -0.75 -28.85
C SER A 354 -20.52 -2.00 -29.52
N PHE A 355 -20.88 -3.16 -28.96
CA PHE A 355 -20.61 -4.47 -29.58
C PHE A 355 -21.91 -5.21 -29.78
N SER A 356 -22.02 -5.94 -30.90
CA SER A 356 -23.25 -6.63 -31.29
C SER A 356 -23.60 -7.82 -30.38
N ASP A 357 -22.61 -8.33 -29.63
CA ASP A 357 -22.72 -9.46 -28.69
C ASP A 357 -22.64 -9.07 -27.22
N VAL A 358 -22.67 -7.78 -26.91
CA VAL A 358 -22.74 -7.25 -25.54
C VAL A 358 -24.12 -6.64 -25.31
N ASP A 359 -24.93 -7.32 -24.51
CA ASP A 359 -26.18 -6.75 -24.04
C ASP A 359 -25.87 -5.57 -23.11
N PRO A 360 -26.43 -4.37 -23.37
CA PRO A 360 -26.19 -3.19 -22.54
C PRO A 360 -26.62 -3.34 -21.07
N ASP A 361 -27.48 -4.29 -20.77
CA ASP A 361 -27.94 -4.59 -19.42
C ASP A 361 -27.19 -5.80 -18.79
N ALA A 362 -26.20 -6.37 -19.51
CA ALA A 362 -25.39 -7.46 -18.96
C ALA A 362 -24.50 -6.96 -17.82
N TRP A 363 -24.26 -7.81 -16.82
CA TRP A 363 -23.45 -7.51 -15.64
C TRP A 363 -21.99 -7.09 -15.96
N TYR A 364 -21.49 -7.40 -17.15
CA TYR A 364 -20.16 -7.06 -17.63
C TYR A 364 -20.14 -5.84 -18.58
N ALA A 365 -21.28 -5.27 -18.98
CA ALA A 365 -21.35 -4.29 -20.06
C ALA A 365 -20.53 -3.02 -19.78
N ASP A 366 -20.63 -2.46 -18.56
CA ASP A 366 -19.87 -1.29 -18.15
C ASP A 366 -18.36 -1.62 -18.06
N SER A 367 -18.02 -2.81 -17.58
CA SER A 367 -16.64 -3.27 -17.48
C SER A 367 -16.00 -3.50 -18.86
N VAL A 368 -16.77 -3.98 -19.83
CA VAL A 368 -16.32 -4.10 -21.23
C VAL A 368 -16.02 -2.72 -21.79
N SER A 369 -16.93 -1.77 -21.59
CA SER A 369 -16.76 -0.38 -22.06
C SER A 369 -15.49 0.26 -21.47
N TRP A 370 -15.34 0.16 -20.16
CA TRP A 370 -14.16 0.64 -19.45
C TRP A 370 -12.85 -0.01 -19.95
N ALA A 371 -12.82 -1.33 -20.14
CA ALA A 371 -11.62 -2.04 -20.56
C ALA A 371 -11.19 -1.66 -21.99
N VAL A 372 -12.16 -1.39 -22.87
CA VAL A 372 -11.90 -0.96 -24.25
C VAL A 372 -11.44 0.49 -24.29
N GLU A 373 -12.09 1.39 -23.56
CA GLU A 373 -11.71 2.81 -23.49
C GLU A 373 -10.28 3.00 -22.98
N ASN A 374 -9.87 2.21 -21.98
CA ASN A 374 -8.53 2.28 -21.38
C ASN A 374 -7.49 1.37 -22.04
N GLY A 375 -7.82 0.74 -23.17
CA GLY A 375 -6.87 -0.09 -23.94
C GLY A 375 -6.45 -1.39 -23.25
N ILE A 376 -7.17 -1.82 -22.21
CA ILE A 376 -6.86 -3.03 -21.44
C ILE A 376 -7.19 -4.28 -22.25
N MET A 377 -8.34 -4.25 -22.93
CA MET A 377 -8.77 -5.33 -23.82
C MET A 377 -9.55 -4.76 -25.00
N VAL A 378 -9.32 -5.32 -26.19
CA VAL A 378 -10.02 -4.93 -27.42
C VAL A 378 -11.00 -6.01 -27.87
N GLY A 379 -12.00 -5.64 -28.67
CA GLY A 379 -12.92 -6.56 -29.33
C GLY A 379 -12.36 -7.15 -30.65
N TYR A 380 -13.18 -7.98 -31.27
CA TYR A 380 -12.92 -8.62 -32.58
C TYR A 380 -13.67 -7.90 -33.69
N GLY A 381 -13.53 -6.57 -33.77
CA GLY A 381 -14.32 -5.73 -34.68
C GLY A 381 -15.64 -5.31 -34.05
N ASP A 382 -16.75 -5.82 -34.54
CA ASP A 382 -18.11 -5.53 -34.07
C ASP A 382 -18.57 -6.42 -32.91
N THR A 383 -17.76 -7.39 -32.47
CA THR A 383 -18.01 -8.27 -31.33
C THR A 383 -16.92 -8.15 -30.28
N PHE A 384 -17.26 -8.39 -29.01
CA PHE A 384 -16.31 -8.45 -27.90
C PHE A 384 -15.94 -9.88 -27.49
N GLY A 385 -16.86 -10.83 -27.62
CA GLY A 385 -16.70 -12.20 -27.16
C GLY A 385 -16.73 -12.33 -25.61
N PRO A 386 -17.72 -11.78 -24.89
CA PRO A 386 -17.68 -11.73 -23.42
C PRO A 386 -17.67 -13.10 -22.74
N ASN A 387 -18.18 -14.13 -23.44
CA ASN A 387 -18.25 -15.50 -22.97
C ASN A 387 -17.09 -16.38 -23.46
N ASP A 388 -16.19 -15.85 -24.29
CA ASP A 388 -15.05 -16.60 -24.78
C ASP A 388 -14.04 -16.81 -23.64
N ALA A 389 -13.53 -18.03 -23.53
CA ALA A 389 -12.49 -18.39 -22.59
C ALA A 389 -11.16 -17.69 -22.93
N LEU A 390 -10.39 -17.33 -21.92
CA LEU A 390 -9.05 -16.76 -22.07
C LEU A 390 -7.98 -17.83 -21.99
N THR A 391 -7.08 -17.83 -22.96
CA THR A 391 -5.83 -18.59 -22.86
C THR A 391 -4.86 -17.90 -21.90
N ARG A 392 -3.85 -18.63 -21.42
CA ARG A 392 -2.82 -18.10 -20.51
C ARG A 392 -2.03 -16.95 -21.15
N GLU A 393 -1.71 -17.03 -22.44
CA GLU A 393 -1.04 -15.93 -23.15
C GLU A 393 -1.94 -14.69 -23.33
N GLN A 394 -3.26 -14.88 -23.50
CA GLN A 394 -4.21 -13.78 -23.53
C GLN A 394 -4.36 -13.14 -22.15
N MET A 395 -4.37 -13.95 -21.08
CA MET A 395 -4.37 -13.47 -19.71
C MET A 395 -3.13 -12.62 -19.42
N ALA A 396 -1.93 -13.09 -19.83
CA ALA A 396 -0.69 -12.32 -19.70
C ALA A 396 -0.80 -10.94 -20.37
N ALA A 397 -1.35 -10.88 -21.59
CA ALA A 397 -1.50 -9.63 -22.33
C ALA A 397 -2.47 -8.67 -21.64
N VAL A 398 -3.60 -9.17 -21.15
CA VAL A 398 -4.60 -8.35 -20.42
C VAL A 398 -4.02 -7.80 -19.12
N LEU A 399 -3.32 -8.63 -18.34
CA LEU A 399 -2.70 -8.21 -17.09
C LEU A 399 -1.56 -7.22 -17.31
N MET A 400 -0.74 -7.39 -18.35
CA MET A 400 0.30 -6.44 -18.72
C MET A 400 -0.28 -5.09 -19.15
N ASN A 401 -1.36 -5.10 -19.96
CA ASN A 401 -2.04 -3.86 -20.35
C ASN A 401 -2.64 -3.14 -19.14
N PHE A 402 -3.24 -3.88 -18.21
CA PHE A 402 -3.78 -3.29 -17.00
C PHE A 402 -2.67 -2.74 -16.09
N ALA A 403 -1.55 -3.43 -15.94
CA ALA A 403 -0.38 -2.93 -15.23
C ALA A 403 0.13 -1.61 -15.85
N ALA A 404 0.24 -1.55 -17.17
CA ALA A 404 0.61 -0.32 -17.88
C ALA A 404 -0.41 0.81 -17.68
N TYR A 405 -1.71 0.51 -17.71
CA TYR A 405 -2.77 1.45 -17.40
C TYR A 405 -2.65 2.02 -15.97
N LYS A 406 -2.28 1.19 -14.99
CA LYS A 406 -2.01 1.61 -13.61
C LYS A 406 -0.68 2.36 -13.46
N GLY A 407 0.07 2.59 -14.53
CA GLY A 407 1.36 3.31 -14.53
C GLY A 407 2.55 2.48 -14.05
N MET A 408 2.40 1.15 -13.95
CA MET A 408 3.51 0.28 -13.58
C MET A 408 4.50 0.12 -14.72
N ASP A 409 5.76 -0.15 -14.38
CA ASP A 409 6.77 -0.54 -15.36
C ASP A 409 6.49 -1.95 -15.89
N VAL A 410 6.23 -2.04 -17.18
CA VAL A 410 6.02 -3.29 -17.90
C VAL A 410 7.20 -3.66 -18.80
N SER A 411 8.39 -3.10 -18.57
CA SER A 411 9.59 -3.33 -19.37
C SER A 411 10.31 -4.65 -19.06
N THR A 412 10.11 -5.22 -17.88
CA THR A 412 10.70 -6.51 -17.46
C THR A 412 10.44 -7.58 -18.50
N ARG A 413 11.49 -8.32 -18.88
CA ARG A 413 11.42 -9.45 -19.81
C ARG A 413 12.31 -10.58 -19.32
N ASP A 414 11.75 -11.79 -19.25
CA ASP A 414 12.53 -13.00 -18.98
C ASP A 414 12.63 -13.87 -20.22
N ASP A 415 13.72 -14.65 -20.29
CA ASP A 415 13.91 -15.61 -21.35
C ASP A 415 13.02 -16.84 -21.13
N LEU A 416 12.14 -17.11 -22.09
CA LEU A 416 11.25 -18.26 -22.03
C LEU A 416 11.92 -19.59 -22.46
N SER A 417 13.21 -19.58 -22.84
CA SER A 417 13.91 -20.75 -23.37
C SER A 417 14.03 -21.91 -22.38
N GLN A 418 13.85 -21.65 -21.09
CA GLN A 418 13.76 -22.68 -20.06
C GLN A 418 12.50 -23.58 -20.19
N PHE A 419 11.48 -23.13 -20.92
CA PHE A 419 10.25 -23.88 -21.11
C PHE A 419 10.25 -24.61 -22.44
N THR A 420 9.97 -25.90 -22.44
CA THR A 420 10.02 -26.77 -23.65
C THR A 420 8.98 -26.40 -24.68
N ASP A 421 7.91 -25.72 -24.26
CA ASP A 421 6.81 -25.28 -25.12
C ASP A 421 6.82 -23.75 -25.40
N ALA A 422 7.93 -23.07 -25.13
CA ALA A 422 8.08 -21.63 -25.41
C ALA A 422 7.77 -21.28 -26.89
N ALA A 423 8.07 -22.16 -27.84
CA ALA A 423 7.75 -21.96 -29.23
C ALA A 423 6.23 -21.98 -29.55
N ALA A 424 5.38 -22.41 -28.62
CA ALA A 424 3.94 -22.37 -28.76
C ALA A 424 3.34 -21.02 -28.37
N VAL A 425 4.13 -20.10 -27.82
CA VAL A 425 3.71 -18.72 -27.54
C VAL A 425 3.50 -18.01 -28.87
N SER A 426 2.32 -17.42 -29.04
CA SER A 426 1.99 -16.61 -30.20
C SER A 426 2.92 -15.39 -30.32
N SER A 427 3.32 -15.00 -31.48
CA SER A 427 4.26 -13.88 -31.71
C SER A 427 3.72 -12.55 -31.11
N TRP A 428 2.41 -12.33 -31.15
CA TRP A 428 1.76 -11.14 -30.57
C TRP A 428 1.76 -11.14 -29.05
N ALA A 429 1.84 -12.32 -28.40
CA ALA A 429 1.82 -12.46 -26.94
C ALA A 429 3.24 -12.59 -26.34
N SER A 430 4.28 -12.63 -27.17
CA SER A 430 5.65 -12.92 -26.72
C SER A 430 6.12 -11.94 -25.64
N GLU A 431 5.92 -10.64 -25.85
CA GLU A 431 6.32 -9.62 -24.86
C GLU A 431 5.53 -9.75 -23.54
N ALA A 432 4.23 -10.02 -23.65
CA ALA A 432 3.39 -10.16 -22.46
C ALA A 432 3.75 -11.42 -21.67
N MET A 433 4.05 -12.53 -22.33
CA MET A 433 4.49 -13.75 -21.66
C MET A 433 5.87 -13.60 -21.02
N GLN A 434 6.81 -12.92 -21.66
CA GLN A 434 8.13 -12.61 -21.10
C GLN A 434 7.99 -11.70 -19.88
N TRP A 435 7.12 -10.70 -19.95
CA TRP A 435 6.79 -9.85 -18.79
C TRP A 435 6.17 -10.65 -17.66
N ALA A 436 5.15 -11.45 -17.95
CA ALA A 436 4.41 -12.18 -16.93
C ALA A 436 5.27 -13.24 -16.22
N VAL A 437 6.21 -13.85 -16.92
CA VAL A 437 7.20 -14.79 -16.35
C VAL A 437 8.25 -14.02 -15.54
N GLY A 438 8.82 -12.96 -16.11
CA GLY A 438 9.86 -12.15 -15.46
C GLY A 438 9.41 -11.44 -14.19
N THR A 439 8.11 -11.13 -14.08
CA THR A 439 7.50 -10.54 -12.87
C THR A 439 6.90 -11.61 -11.93
N GLY A 440 6.93 -12.88 -12.29
CA GLY A 440 6.33 -13.96 -11.50
C GLY A 440 4.80 -14.04 -11.54
N VAL A 441 4.13 -13.18 -12.32
CA VAL A 441 2.66 -13.20 -12.51
C VAL A 441 2.20 -14.55 -13.07
N ILE A 442 2.93 -15.06 -14.05
CA ILE A 442 2.71 -16.41 -14.60
C ILE A 442 3.93 -17.27 -14.29
N SER A 443 3.73 -18.35 -13.58
CA SER A 443 4.68 -19.46 -13.47
C SER A 443 4.34 -20.57 -14.48
N GLY A 444 5.27 -21.50 -14.68
CA GLY A 444 4.99 -22.71 -15.44
C GLY A 444 3.80 -23.51 -14.88
N MET A 445 3.16 -24.28 -15.75
CA MET A 445 2.18 -25.31 -15.30
C MET A 445 2.92 -26.51 -14.70
N THR A 446 4.13 -26.75 -15.16
CA THR A 446 5.15 -27.63 -14.60
C THR A 446 6.47 -26.86 -14.53
N GLU A 447 7.53 -27.50 -14.05
CA GLU A 447 8.87 -26.89 -14.01
C GLU A 447 9.37 -26.47 -15.41
N ASP A 448 8.91 -27.12 -16.47
CA ASP A 448 9.41 -27.00 -17.84
C ASP A 448 8.34 -26.65 -18.91
N THR A 449 7.09 -26.35 -18.53
CA THR A 449 6.01 -26.01 -19.48
C THR A 449 5.18 -24.80 -19.05
N LEU A 450 4.87 -23.91 -19.99
CA LEU A 450 4.01 -22.72 -19.81
C LEU A 450 2.54 -22.99 -20.15
N VAL A 451 2.28 -23.84 -21.11
CA VAL A 451 0.96 -24.13 -21.71
C VAL A 451 0.26 -22.82 -22.18
N PRO A 452 0.89 -22.01 -23.07
CA PRO A 452 0.41 -20.67 -23.41
C PRO A 452 -0.99 -20.66 -24.04
N GLN A 453 -1.35 -21.70 -24.80
CA GLN A 453 -2.66 -21.87 -25.44
C GLN A 453 -3.70 -22.53 -24.52
N GLY A 454 -3.32 -22.95 -23.32
CA GLY A 454 -4.24 -23.53 -22.34
C GLY A 454 -5.16 -22.46 -21.76
N GLU A 455 -6.42 -22.79 -21.53
CA GLU A 455 -7.38 -21.89 -20.91
C GLU A 455 -7.06 -21.67 -19.43
N SER A 456 -7.18 -20.42 -18.96
CA SER A 456 -6.97 -20.06 -17.55
C SER A 456 -8.22 -20.37 -16.73
N THR A 457 -8.08 -21.16 -15.66
CA THR A 457 -9.15 -21.41 -14.71
C THR A 457 -9.32 -20.24 -13.75
N ARG A 458 -10.45 -20.18 -13.04
CA ARG A 458 -10.72 -19.16 -12.02
C ARG A 458 -9.70 -19.21 -10.87
N ALA A 459 -9.27 -20.39 -10.45
CA ALA A 459 -8.21 -20.55 -9.45
C ALA A 459 -6.87 -20.00 -9.95
N GLN A 460 -6.50 -20.30 -11.19
CA GLN A 460 -5.28 -19.75 -11.79
C GLN A 460 -5.37 -18.23 -11.97
N THR A 461 -6.54 -17.72 -12.35
CA THR A 461 -6.78 -16.28 -12.48
C THR A 461 -6.66 -15.59 -11.11
N ALA A 462 -7.21 -16.15 -10.03
CA ALA A 462 -7.04 -15.64 -8.68
C ALA A 462 -5.56 -15.54 -8.30
N ALA A 463 -4.79 -16.63 -8.52
CA ALA A 463 -3.35 -16.64 -8.25
C ALA A 463 -2.57 -15.62 -9.10
N MET A 464 -2.91 -15.47 -10.39
CA MET A 464 -2.28 -14.46 -11.25
C MET A 464 -2.61 -13.04 -10.77
N LEU A 465 -3.88 -12.74 -10.45
CA LEU A 465 -4.28 -11.45 -9.92
C LEU A 465 -3.50 -11.11 -8.65
N VAL A 466 -3.44 -11.99 -7.67
CA VAL A 466 -2.66 -11.78 -6.44
C VAL A 466 -1.19 -11.49 -6.75
N ARG A 467 -0.59 -12.22 -7.70
CA ARG A 467 0.81 -12.03 -8.08
C ARG A 467 1.08 -10.76 -8.89
N THR A 468 0.06 -10.16 -9.52
CA THR A 468 0.24 -8.86 -10.19
C THR A 468 0.49 -7.73 -9.22
N GLN A 469 0.07 -7.88 -7.96
CA GLN A 469 0.20 -6.87 -6.91
C GLN A 469 -0.40 -5.49 -7.31
N LEU A 470 -1.44 -5.53 -8.11
CA LEU A 470 -2.14 -4.35 -8.63
C LEU A 470 -3.25 -3.84 -7.69
N PHE A 471 -3.19 -4.20 -6.41
CA PHE A 471 -4.20 -3.88 -5.39
C PHE A 471 -3.74 -2.76 -4.47
#